data_57dd893560d54db241676cea65458a56
#
_entry.id   57dd893560d54db241676cea65458a56
#
_cell.length_a   1.000
_cell.length_b   1.000
_cell.length_c   1.000
_cell.angle_alpha   90.00
_cell.angle_beta   90.00
_cell.angle_gamma   90.00
#
_symmetry.space_group_name_H-M   'P 1'
#
loop_
_entity.id
_entity.type
_entity.pdbx_description
1 polymer ?
#
loop_
_entity_poly.entity_id
_entity_poly.type
_entity_poly.pdbx_seq_one_letter_code
_entity_poly.pdbx_strand_id
1 'polypeptide(L)'
;MSLSSLTAISPIDGRYRGKVEILENYYSEYALIRYRVKVEIEYFIALCKLPLPQLAGVDHALFGELRDIYAKFSVDDAQRVKDIESVTNHDVKAVEYFIKEQFDRLGLAQYKEFIHFGLTSQDINNTSVPMLIRDSLHEAYLPLLDEMVGLLNQYAEEWKDIPMLAKTHGQPASPTRLGKEIRVFAYRLEKQIELLKQVPVSGKFGGATGNFNAHRVAFPDRDWRAFAKKFLNESLGIEREEWTTQISNYDNLAALFDAMARINTIMIDLDRDMWQYISMEYFKQKIKAGEVGSSAMPLKVNPIDFENSEGNLGLANAILNHLAGKLPVSRLQRDLTDSTVLRNVGVPLAHMMIALHSTLKGLHKLLLNEAAISRDLDNMWNVVAEAIQTILRREGYEKPYETLKALTRTNSKVDAESIASFIDTLKVSDAVKEELKAITPHNYTGF
;
A
#
# COMPACT_ATOMS: atom_id res chain seq x y z
N MET A 1 -16.96 -24.30 19.30
CA MET A 1 -17.56 -22.94 19.15
C MET A 1 -17.35 -22.52 17.71
N SER A 2 -18.39 -22.04 17.04
CA SER A 2 -18.22 -21.47 15.70
C SER A 2 -17.38 -20.19 15.78
N LEU A 3 -16.55 -19.95 14.77
CA LEU A 3 -15.76 -18.70 14.66
C LEU A 3 -16.73 -17.52 14.55
N SER A 4 -16.53 -16.53 15.39
CA SER A 4 -17.24 -15.23 15.33
C SER A 4 -16.26 -14.08 15.58
N SER A 5 -16.66 -12.86 15.28
CA SER A 5 -15.83 -11.67 15.54
C SER A 5 -15.46 -11.50 17.02
N LEU A 6 -16.26 -12.01 17.94
CA LEU A 6 -15.98 -11.98 19.37
C LEU A 6 -15.02 -13.09 19.85
N THR A 7 -14.92 -14.18 19.12
CA THR A 7 -14.07 -15.35 19.44
C THR A 7 -12.85 -15.47 18.56
N ALA A 8 -12.68 -14.57 17.58
CA ALA A 8 -11.53 -14.53 16.70
C ALA A 8 -10.26 -14.12 17.47
N ILE A 9 -9.17 -14.85 17.28
CA ILE A 9 -7.87 -14.56 17.92
C ILE A 9 -7.23 -13.33 17.28
N SER A 10 -7.32 -13.22 15.94
CA SER A 10 -6.81 -12.04 15.22
C SER A 10 -7.81 -10.88 15.31
N PRO A 11 -7.36 -9.66 15.66
CA PRO A 11 -8.22 -8.48 15.61
C PRO A 11 -8.67 -8.13 14.18
N ILE A 12 -7.98 -8.60 13.14
CA ILE A 12 -8.37 -8.45 11.73
C ILE A 12 -9.75 -9.09 11.51
N ASP A 13 -9.91 -10.36 11.92
CA ASP A 13 -11.16 -11.11 11.78
C ASP A 13 -12.16 -10.85 12.90
N GLY A 14 -11.71 -10.19 13.99
CA GLY A 14 -12.55 -9.79 15.13
C GLY A 14 -12.95 -8.31 15.02
N ARG A 15 -12.28 -7.48 15.80
CA ARG A 15 -12.58 -6.05 15.98
C ARG A 15 -12.68 -5.24 14.68
N TYR A 16 -11.85 -5.57 13.68
CA TYR A 16 -11.72 -4.80 12.45
C TYR A 16 -12.36 -5.48 11.22
N ARG A 17 -13.05 -6.60 11.39
CA ARG A 17 -13.65 -7.37 10.29
C ARG A 17 -14.39 -6.48 9.28
N GLY A 18 -15.28 -5.60 9.75
CA GLY A 18 -16.06 -4.72 8.87
C GLY A 18 -15.25 -3.69 8.05
N LYS A 19 -13.96 -3.49 8.37
CA LYS A 19 -13.08 -2.60 7.58
C LYS A 19 -12.31 -3.33 6.48
N VAL A 20 -12.22 -4.66 6.57
CA VAL A 20 -11.34 -5.48 5.72
C VAL A 20 -12.08 -6.64 5.05
N GLU A 21 -13.39 -6.70 5.18
CA GLU A 21 -14.22 -7.81 4.70
C GLU A 21 -14.03 -8.09 3.20
N ILE A 22 -13.80 -7.07 2.40
CA ILE A 22 -13.51 -7.22 0.96
C ILE A 22 -12.32 -8.15 0.70
N LEU A 23 -11.35 -8.22 1.63
CA LEU A 23 -10.15 -9.06 1.49
C LEU A 23 -10.45 -10.56 1.58
N GLU A 24 -11.63 -10.97 2.05
CA GLU A 24 -12.02 -12.40 2.04
C GLU A 24 -12.08 -12.98 0.63
N ASN A 25 -12.38 -12.14 -0.38
CA ASN A 25 -12.44 -12.53 -1.78
C ASN A 25 -11.06 -12.86 -2.38
N TYR A 26 -9.97 -12.56 -1.67
CA TYR A 26 -8.59 -12.74 -2.13
C TYR A 26 -7.75 -13.60 -1.20
N TYR A 27 -7.87 -13.41 0.13
CA TYR A 27 -6.93 -13.96 1.10
C TYR A 27 -7.52 -15.02 2.04
N SER A 28 -8.78 -15.37 1.87
CA SER A 28 -9.38 -16.50 2.57
C SER A 28 -8.98 -17.84 1.91
N GLU A 29 -9.13 -18.94 2.63
CA GLU A 29 -8.95 -20.28 2.08
C GLU A 29 -9.92 -20.54 0.90
N TYR A 30 -11.16 -20.05 1.02
CA TYR A 30 -12.15 -20.05 -0.08
C TYR A 30 -11.59 -19.37 -1.34
N ALA A 31 -11.04 -18.18 -1.20
CA ALA A 31 -10.49 -17.42 -2.33
C ALA A 31 -9.29 -18.14 -2.96
N LEU A 32 -8.37 -18.66 -2.16
CA LEU A 32 -7.21 -19.39 -2.67
C LEU A 32 -7.65 -20.62 -3.47
N ILE A 33 -8.61 -21.39 -2.97
CA ILE A 33 -9.16 -22.55 -3.68
C ILE A 33 -9.79 -22.11 -5.00
N ARG A 34 -10.61 -21.07 -5.02
CA ARG A 34 -11.23 -20.52 -6.22
C ARG A 34 -10.20 -20.12 -7.29
N TYR A 35 -9.10 -19.44 -6.90
CA TYR A 35 -8.05 -19.07 -7.83
C TYR A 35 -7.28 -20.29 -8.37
N ARG A 36 -7.07 -21.31 -7.55
CA ARG A 36 -6.50 -22.60 -8.01
C ARG A 36 -7.39 -23.27 -9.04
N VAL A 37 -8.71 -23.35 -8.78
CA VAL A 37 -9.69 -23.87 -9.75
C VAL A 37 -9.64 -23.09 -11.05
N LYS A 38 -9.56 -21.74 -10.98
CA LYS A 38 -9.43 -20.88 -12.17
C LYS A 38 -8.19 -21.24 -12.99
N VAL A 39 -7.04 -21.40 -12.37
CA VAL A 39 -5.79 -21.75 -13.09
C VAL A 39 -5.93 -23.10 -13.78
N GLU A 40 -6.43 -24.12 -13.09
CA GLU A 40 -6.61 -25.47 -13.67
C GLU A 40 -7.59 -25.46 -14.85
N ILE A 41 -8.72 -24.78 -14.74
CA ILE A 41 -9.72 -24.68 -15.80
C ILE A 41 -9.17 -23.92 -17.00
N GLU A 42 -8.55 -22.77 -16.83
CA GLU A 42 -7.96 -22.01 -17.92
C GLU A 42 -6.79 -22.77 -18.58
N TYR A 43 -6.03 -23.55 -17.80
CA TYR A 43 -5.00 -24.43 -18.33
C TYR A 43 -5.59 -25.53 -19.20
N PHE A 44 -6.64 -26.22 -18.76
CA PHE A 44 -7.34 -27.22 -19.58
C PHE A 44 -7.88 -26.61 -20.87
N ILE A 45 -8.51 -25.45 -20.81
CA ILE A 45 -8.99 -24.70 -21.99
C ILE A 45 -7.83 -24.35 -22.93
N ALA A 46 -6.68 -23.93 -22.39
CA ALA A 46 -5.50 -23.63 -23.19
C ALA A 46 -4.93 -24.89 -23.88
N LEU A 47 -4.93 -26.04 -23.20
CA LEU A 47 -4.55 -27.32 -23.81
C LEU A 47 -5.51 -27.74 -24.94
N CYS A 48 -6.83 -27.55 -24.80
CA CYS A 48 -7.81 -27.81 -25.86
C CYS A 48 -7.59 -26.97 -27.12
N LYS A 49 -6.99 -25.78 -26.97
CA LYS A 49 -6.66 -24.92 -28.11
C LYS A 49 -5.35 -25.31 -28.81
N LEU A 50 -4.56 -26.21 -28.21
CA LEU A 50 -3.44 -26.84 -28.88
C LEU A 50 -3.95 -27.98 -29.80
N PRO A 51 -3.32 -28.25 -30.95
CA PRO A 51 -3.68 -29.36 -31.79
C PRO A 51 -3.19 -30.70 -31.20
N LEU A 52 -3.74 -31.05 -30.01
CA LEU A 52 -3.51 -32.33 -29.33
C LEU A 52 -4.60 -33.31 -29.77
N PRO A 53 -4.26 -34.43 -30.42
CA PRO A 53 -5.26 -35.39 -30.92
C PRO A 53 -6.22 -35.88 -29.83
N GLN A 54 -5.72 -36.02 -28.60
CA GLN A 54 -6.48 -36.53 -27.46
C GLN A 54 -7.59 -35.56 -26.99
N LEU A 55 -7.46 -34.28 -27.30
CA LEU A 55 -8.40 -33.22 -26.93
C LEU A 55 -9.22 -32.71 -28.13
N ALA A 56 -9.00 -33.24 -29.33
CA ALA A 56 -9.67 -32.79 -30.55
C ALA A 56 -11.20 -32.94 -30.51
N GLY A 57 -11.71 -33.86 -29.66
CA GLY A 57 -13.15 -34.08 -29.51
C GLY A 57 -13.82 -33.21 -28.43
N VAL A 58 -13.10 -32.32 -27.76
CA VAL A 58 -13.70 -31.41 -26.77
C VAL A 58 -14.48 -30.32 -27.50
N ASP A 59 -15.79 -30.22 -27.18
CA ASP A 59 -16.63 -29.15 -27.70
C ASP A 59 -16.23 -27.80 -27.06
N HIS A 60 -15.74 -26.87 -27.85
CA HIS A 60 -15.37 -25.54 -27.39
C HIS A 60 -16.57 -24.70 -26.91
N ALA A 61 -17.80 -25.07 -27.24
CA ALA A 61 -19.00 -24.41 -26.70
C ALA A 61 -19.11 -24.59 -25.19
N LEU A 62 -18.50 -25.63 -24.61
CA LEU A 62 -18.48 -25.92 -23.16
C LEU A 62 -17.49 -25.02 -22.39
N PHE A 63 -16.65 -24.22 -23.05
CA PHE A 63 -15.67 -23.36 -22.35
C PHE A 63 -16.35 -22.33 -21.43
N GLY A 64 -17.56 -21.88 -21.75
CA GLY A 64 -18.36 -21.04 -20.88
C GLY A 64 -18.73 -21.74 -19.58
N GLU A 65 -19.24 -22.97 -19.68
CA GLU A 65 -19.63 -23.80 -18.52
C GLU A 65 -18.42 -24.20 -17.67
N LEU A 66 -17.27 -24.49 -18.30
CA LEU A 66 -16.02 -24.73 -17.59
C LEU A 66 -15.61 -23.51 -16.77
N ARG A 67 -15.72 -22.31 -17.32
CA ARG A 67 -15.41 -21.05 -16.61
C ARG A 67 -16.41 -20.78 -15.47
N ASP A 68 -17.65 -21.19 -15.63
CA ASP A 68 -18.66 -21.06 -14.59
C ASP A 68 -18.26 -21.81 -13.30
N ILE A 69 -17.46 -22.88 -13.39
CA ILE A 69 -16.97 -23.61 -12.21
C ILE A 69 -16.23 -22.71 -11.23
N TYR A 70 -15.40 -21.78 -11.73
CA TYR A 70 -14.71 -20.83 -10.85
C TYR A 70 -15.42 -19.46 -10.73
N ALA A 71 -16.19 -19.06 -11.73
CA ALA A 71 -16.92 -17.80 -11.70
C ALA A 71 -18.10 -17.82 -10.73
N LYS A 72 -18.77 -18.97 -10.62
CA LYS A 72 -19.89 -19.22 -9.69
C LYS A 72 -19.48 -20.04 -8.46
N PHE A 73 -18.16 -20.16 -8.21
CA PHE A 73 -17.61 -20.94 -7.10
C PHE A 73 -18.15 -20.46 -5.76
N SER A 74 -18.70 -21.38 -4.97
CA SER A 74 -19.36 -21.09 -3.71
C SER A 74 -18.54 -21.56 -2.49
N VAL A 75 -18.96 -21.15 -1.30
CA VAL A 75 -18.38 -21.67 -0.05
C VAL A 75 -18.62 -23.18 0.10
N ASP A 76 -19.74 -23.69 -0.40
CA ASP A 76 -20.04 -25.13 -0.37
C ASP A 76 -19.09 -25.90 -1.30
N ASP A 77 -18.72 -25.33 -2.45
CA ASP A 77 -17.71 -25.92 -3.34
C ASP A 77 -16.34 -25.96 -2.65
N ALA A 78 -15.97 -24.88 -1.95
CA ALA A 78 -14.75 -24.84 -1.16
C ALA A 78 -14.77 -25.89 -0.04
N GLN A 79 -15.91 -26.06 0.65
CA GLN A 79 -16.08 -27.10 1.65
C GLN A 79 -15.91 -28.48 1.03
N ARG A 80 -16.49 -28.73 -0.17
CA ARG A 80 -16.28 -29.99 -0.89
C ARG A 80 -14.81 -30.28 -1.16
N VAL A 81 -14.03 -29.26 -1.58
CA VAL A 81 -12.56 -29.39 -1.75
C VAL A 81 -11.90 -29.75 -0.42
N LYS A 82 -12.29 -29.11 0.70
CA LYS A 82 -11.75 -29.42 2.03
C LYS A 82 -12.11 -30.83 2.50
N ASP A 83 -13.29 -31.34 2.18
CA ASP A 83 -13.69 -32.71 2.49
C ASP A 83 -12.78 -33.71 1.76
N ILE A 84 -12.50 -33.48 0.48
CA ILE A 84 -11.55 -34.28 -0.30
C ILE A 84 -10.12 -34.18 0.28
N GLU A 85 -9.68 -32.95 0.63
CA GLU A 85 -8.37 -32.73 1.23
C GLU A 85 -8.20 -33.49 2.55
N SER A 86 -9.24 -33.58 3.38
CA SER A 86 -9.21 -34.28 4.65
C SER A 86 -8.89 -35.79 4.52
N VAL A 87 -9.16 -36.36 3.36
CA VAL A 87 -8.87 -37.78 3.02
C VAL A 87 -7.51 -37.88 2.31
N THR A 88 -7.23 -36.99 1.36
CA THR A 88 -6.03 -37.06 0.52
C THR A 88 -4.79 -36.46 1.18
N ASN A 89 -4.98 -35.64 2.18
CA ASN A 89 -3.96 -34.87 2.86
C ASN A 89 -3.06 -34.04 1.89
N HIS A 90 -3.69 -33.56 0.79
CA HIS A 90 -3.01 -32.78 -0.23
C HIS A 90 -3.97 -31.76 -0.88
N ASP A 91 -3.72 -30.48 -0.65
CA ASP A 91 -4.59 -29.35 -1.01
C ASP A 91 -4.82 -29.20 -2.53
N VAL A 92 -3.75 -29.15 -3.33
CA VAL A 92 -3.86 -28.99 -4.80
C VAL A 92 -4.45 -30.26 -5.44
N LYS A 93 -4.15 -31.45 -4.91
CA LYS A 93 -4.75 -32.69 -5.41
C LYS A 93 -6.25 -32.75 -5.13
N ALA A 94 -6.69 -32.19 -4.01
CA ALA A 94 -8.11 -32.05 -3.71
C ALA A 94 -8.85 -31.16 -4.72
N VAL A 95 -8.22 -30.07 -5.16
CA VAL A 95 -8.75 -29.22 -6.24
C VAL A 95 -8.87 -30.01 -7.56
N GLU A 96 -7.84 -30.78 -7.93
CA GLU A 96 -7.89 -31.63 -9.11
C GLU A 96 -9.06 -32.60 -9.06
N TYR A 97 -9.29 -33.31 -7.93
CA TYR A 97 -10.41 -34.23 -7.78
C TYR A 97 -11.75 -33.52 -7.82
N PHE A 98 -11.90 -32.38 -7.22
CA PHE A 98 -13.11 -31.57 -7.32
C PHE A 98 -13.43 -31.23 -8.78
N ILE A 99 -12.42 -30.79 -9.56
CA ILE A 99 -12.63 -30.49 -10.97
C ILE A 99 -13.00 -31.74 -11.76
N LYS A 100 -12.42 -32.90 -11.45
CA LYS A 100 -12.80 -34.18 -12.05
C LYS A 100 -14.27 -34.53 -11.79
N GLU A 101 -14.81 -34.21 -10.62
CA GLU A 101 -16.26 -34.37 -10.33
C GLU A 101 -17.11 -33.41 -11.19
N GLN A 102 -16.66 -32.19 -11.44
CA GLN A 102 -17.35 -31.26 -12.34
C GLN A 102 -17.32 -31.75 -13.80
N PHE A 103 -16.21 -32.35 -14.24
CA PHE A 103 -16.08 -32.91 -15.58
C PHE A 103 -17.07 -34.08 -15.79
N ASP A 104 -17.34 -34.91 -14.77
CA ASP A 104 -18.39 -35.94 -14.82
C ASP A 104 -19.76 -35.31 -15.09
N ARG A 105 -20.07 -34.20 -14.40
CA ARG A 105 -21.35 -33.50 -14.56
C ARG A 105 -21.54 -32.88 -15.93
N LEU A 106 -20.43 -32.45 -16.55
CA LEU A 106 -20.41 -31.81 -17.88
C LEU A 106 -20.25 -32.82 -19.03
N GLY A 107 -20.21 -34.15 -18.76
CA GLY A 107 -20.00 -35.16 -19.79
C GLY A 107 -18.57 -35.20 -20.35
N LEU A 108 -17.62 -34.68 -19.63
CA LEU A 108 -16.19 -34.58 -20.01
C LEU A 108 -15.32 -35.66 -19.33
N ALA A 109 -15.92 -36.72 -18.80
CA ALA A 109 -15.25 -37.77 -18.04
C ALA A 109 -14.02 -38.36 -18.73
N GLN A 110 -14.06 -38.51 -20.06
CA GLN A 110 -12.96 -39.03 -20.87
C GLN A 110 -11.72 -38.16 -20.94
N TYR A 111 -11.84 -36.86 -20.58
CA TYR A 111 -10.74 -35.86 -20.64
C TYR A 111 -10.15 -35.55 -19.26
N LYS A 112 -10.60 -36.19 -18.19
CA LYS A 112 -10.18 -35.91 -16.81
C LYS A 112 -8.70 -35.98 -16.56
N GLU A 113 -7.96 -36.83 -17.27
CA GLU A 113 -6.52 -37.00 -17.09
C GLU A 113 -5.69 -35.87 -17.68
N PHE A 114 -6.34 -34.94 -18.39
CA PHE A 114 -5.71 -33.68 -18.83
C PHE A 114 -5.86 -32.54 -17.82
N ILE A 115 -6.61 -32.72 -16.73
CA ILE A 115 -6.59 -31.83 -15.58
C ILE A 115 -5.22 -31.99 -14.89
N HIS A 116 -4.55 -30.89 -14.57
CA HIS A 116 -3.20 -30.90 -13.97
C HIS A 116 -2.13 -31.61 -14.81
N PHE A 117 -2.33 -31.74 -16.13
CA PHE A 117 -1.44 -32.49 -17.01
C PHE A 117 -0.03 -31.92 -17.04
N GLY A 118 0.96 -32.72 -16.65
CA GLY A 118 2.37 -32.34 -16.63
C GLY A 118 2.78 -31.29 -15.59
N LEU A 119 1.85 -30.84 -14.75
CA LEU A 119 2.06 -29.80 -13.76
C LEU A 119 2.57 -30.33 -12.42
N THR A 120 3.02 -29.43 -11.60
CA THR A 120 3.24 -29.61 -10.17
C THR A 120 2.39 -28.59 -9.38
N SER A 121 2.16 -28.85 -8.11
CA SER A 121 1.35 -27.95 -7.26
C SER A 121 1.77 -26.49 -7.31
N GLN A 122 3.07 -26.23 -7.52
CA GLN A 122 3.59 -24.86 -7.57
C GLN A 122 3.30 -24.16 -8.92
N ASP A 123 3.01 -24.87 -9.99
CA ASP A 123 2.49 -24.24 -11.20
C ASP A 123 1.10 -23.61 -10.94
N ILE A 124 0.34 -24.17 -10.01
CA ILE A 124 -0.96 -23.66 -9.59
C ILE A 124 -0.82 -22.58 -8.52
N ASN A 125 -0.01 -22.79 -7.48
CA ASN A 125 0.17 -21.82 -6.40
C ASN A 125 0.91 -20.56 -6.85
N ASN A 126 2.00 -20.71 -7.62
CA ASN A 126 2.81 -19.58 -8.09
C ASN A 126 2.19 -18.82 -9.29
N THR A 127 0.98 -19.16 -9.67
CA THR A 127 0.13 -18.39 -10.58
C THR A 127 -1.11 -17.85 -9.86
N SER A 128 -1.72 -18.63 -8.96
CA SER A 128 -2.87 -18.19 -8.17
C SER A 128 -2.51 -17.04 -7.23
N VAL A 129 -1.40 -17.15 -6.48
CA VAL A 129 -1.00 -16.13 -5.50
C VAL A 129 -0.71 -14.77 -6.14
N PRO A 130 0.09 -14.63 -7.20
CA PRO A 130 0.27 -13.32 -7.84
C PRO A 130 -1.04 -12.75 -8.41
N MET A 131 -1.93 -13.58 -8.94
CA MET A 131 -3.24 -13.10 -9.43
C MET A 131 -4.11 -12.54 -8.31
N LEU A 132 -4.27 -13.26 -7.18
CA LEU A 132 -5.09 -12.78 -6.06
C LEU A 132 -4.50 -11.49 -5.44
N ILE A 133 -3.17 -11.35 -5.38
CA ILE A 133 -2.52 -10.13 -4.91
C ILE A 133 -2.81 -8.99 -5.90
N ARG A 134 -2.60 -9.19 -7.20
CA ARG A 134 -2.90 -8.20 -8.23
C ARG A 134 -4.35 -7.70 -8.13
N ASP A 135 -5.30 -8.64 -8.07
CA ASP A 135 -6.72 -8.33 -8.09
C ASP A 135 -7.10 -7.56 -6.81
N SER A 136 -6.60 -7.97 -5.63
CA SER A 136 -6.83 -7.25 -4.37
C SER A 136 -6.23 -5.85 -4.35
N LEU A 137 -5.05 -5.67 -4.98
CA LEU A 137 -4.45 -4.35 -5.11
C LEU A 137 -5.32 -3.42 -5.94
N HIS A 138 -5.80 -3.90 -7.09
CA HIS A 138 -6.61 -3.09 -8.00
C HIS A 138 -8.02 -2.82 -7.47
N GLU A 139 -8.63 -3.79 -6.80
CA GLU A 139 -10.04 -3.70 -6.40
C GLU A 139 -10.26 -3.18 -4.98
N ALA A 140 -9.23 -3.27 -4.11
CA ALA A 140 -9.37 -2.86 -2.71
C ALA A 140 -8.33 -1.81 -2.27
N TYR A 141 -7.05 -2.05 -2.49
CA TYR A 141 -5.99 -1.22 -1.90
C TYR A 141 -5.74 0.09 -2.66
N LEU A 142 -5.55 0.03 -3.98
CA LEU A 142 -5.29 1.22 -4.80
C LEU A 142 -6.44 2.24 -4.77
N PRO A 143 -7.73 1.83 -4.85
CA PRO A 143 -8.83 2.79 -4.71
C PRO A 143 -8.79 3.56 -3.38
N LEU A 144 -8.44 2.90 -2.29
CA LEU A 144 -8.34 3.53 -0.97
C LEU A 144 -7.13 4.48 -0.88
N LEU A 145 -6.02 4.15 -1.54
CA LEU A 145 -4.87 5.05 -1.68
C LEU A 145 -5.20 6.27 -2.55
N ASP A 146 -5.94 6.07 -3.64
CA ASP A 146 -6.36 7.16 -4.53
C ASP A 146 -7.29 8.13 -3.78
N GLU A 147 -8.19 7.63 -2.92
CA GLU A 147 -9.02 8.44 -2.00
C GLU A 147 -8.13 9.26 -1.04
N MET A 148 -7.12 8.62 -0.44
CA MET A 148 -6.16 9.29 0.46
C MET A 148 -5.42 10.42 -0.24
N VAL A 149 -4.84 10.15 -1.40
CA VAL A 149 -4.12 11.15 -2.20
C VAL A 149 -5.05 12.28 -2.64
N GLY A 150 -6.27 11.93 -3.04
CA GLY A 150 -7.30 12.92 -3.41
C GLY A 150 -7.63 13.88 -2.28
N LEU A 151 -7.84 13.36 -1.06
CA LEU A 151 -8.13 14.17 0.12
C LEU A 151 -6.93 15.05 0.52
N LEU A 152 -5.70 14.53 0.48
CA LEU A 152 -4.50 15.32 0.76
C LEU A 152 -4.31 16.44 -0.27
N ASN A 153 -4.57 16.20 -1.54
CA ASN A 153 -4.52 17.23 -2.58
C ASN A 153 -5.61 18.30 -2.38
N GLN A 154 -6.81 17.89 -1.97
CA GLN A 154 -7.87 18.83 -1.62
C GLN A 154 -7.44 19.75 -0.49
N TYR A 155 -6.88 19.22 0.60
CA TYR A 155 -6.40 20.02 1.73
C TYR A 155 -5.20 20.89 1.35
N ALA A 156 -4.30 20.39 0.50
CA ALA A 156 -3.17 21.17 0.00
C ALA A 156 -3.65 22.42 -0.77
N GLU A 157 -4.71 22.31 -1.56
CA GLU A 157 -5.29 23.45 -2.27
C GLU A 157 -6.10 24.36 -1.34
N GLU A 158 -6.90 23.80 -0.44
CA GLU A 158 -7.69 24.55 0.53
C GLU A 158 -6.84 25.43 1.45
N TRP A 159 -5.66 24.94 1.87
CA TRP A 159 -4.79 25.62 2.81
C TRP A 159 -3.52 26.23 2.18
N LYS A 160 -3.50 26.39 0.85
CA LYS A 160 -2.31 26.83 0.11
C LYS A 160 -1.80 28.21 0.51
N ASP A 161 -2.69 29.09 0.96
CA ASP A 161 -2.36 30.49 1.31
C ASP A 161 -2.19 30.71 2.81
N ILE A 162 -2.27 29.66 3.62
CA ILE A 162 -2.13 29.77 5.07
C ILE A 162 -0.65 29.73 5.44
N PRO A 163 -0.04 30.86 5.89
CA PRO A 163 1.31 30.88 6.37
C PRO A 163 1.43 30.12 7.69
N MET A 164 2.50 29.35 7.84
CA MET A 164 2.74 28.49 9.01
C MET A 164 4.21 28.59 9.42
N LEU A 165 4.47 28.64 10.71
CA LEU A 165 5.82 28.55 11.24
C LEU A 165 6.36 27.13 11.04
N ALA A 166 7.42 26.99 10.23
CA ALA A 166 8.10 25.70 10.12
C ALA A 166 8.97 25.46 11.36
N LYS A 167 9.19 24.19 11.67
CA LYS A 167 10.09 23.76 12.75
C LYS A 167 11.13 22.79 12.21
N THR A 168 12.41 23.10 12.49
CA THR A 168 13.52 22.18 12.26
C THR A 168 14.18 21.85 13.59
N HIS A 169 14.49 20.60 13.85
CA HIS A 169 14.99 20.15 15.16
C HIS A 169 14.07 20.55 16.33
N GLY A 170 12.75 20.67 16.07
CA GLY A 170 11.76 21.14 17.04
C GLY A 170 11.81 22.66 17.32
N GLN A 171 12.69 23.41 16.67
CA GLN A 171 12.85 24.84 16.85
C GLN A 171 12.21 25.63 15.70
N PRO A 172 11.71 26.86 15.96
CA PRO A 172 11.22 27.77 14.93
C PRO A 172 12.23 27.98 13.82
N ALA A 173 11.78 27.91 12.57
CA ALA A 173 12.56 28.09 11.36
C ALA A 173 11.81 29.00 10.39
N SER A 174 12.34 29.16 9.17
CA SER A 174 11.72 29.98 8.14
C SER A 174 10.26 29.55 7.91
N PRO A 175 9.32 30.49 7.81
CA PRO A 175 7.92 30.19 7.58
C PRO A 175 7.69 29.39 6.29
N THR A 176 6.62 28.60 6.28
CA THR A 176 6.15 27.84 5.14
C THR A 176 4.65 28.09 4.94
N ARG A 177 4.01 27.33 4.08
CA ARG A 177 2.57 27.32 3.91
C ARG A 177 1.99 25.95 4.25
N LEU A 178 0.90 25.92 5.01
CA LEU A 178 0.27 24.67 5.46
C LEU A 178 -0.11 23.75 4.28
N GLY A 179 -0.72 24.30 3.24
CA GLY A 179 -1.07 23.52 2.05
C GLY A 179 0.14 22.89 1.37
N LYS A 180 1.29 23.60 1.32
CA LYS A 180 2.55 23.04 0.78
C LYS A 180 3.07 21.90 1.64
N GLU A 181 2.98 21.96 2.96
CA GLU A 181 3.39 20.88 3.85
C GLU A 181 2.54 19.62 3.61
N ILE A 182 1.22 19.77 3.46
CA ILE A 182 0.33 18.65 3.10
C ILE A 182 0.65 18.10 1.71
N ARG A 183 0.93 18.97 0.74
CA ARG A 183 1.28 18.56 -0.64
C ARG A 183 2.53 17.70 -0.72
N VAL A 184 3.48 17.89 0.20
CA VAL A 184 4.67 17.02 0.28
C VAL A 184 4.28 15.55 0.44
N PHE A 185 3.33 15.24 1.30
CA PHE A 185 2.87 13.86 1.51
C PHE A 185 2.12 13.31 0.30
N ALA A 186 1.20 14.09 -0.28
CA ALA A 186 0.51 13.70 -1.50
C ALA A 186 1.50 13.40 -2.64
N TYR A 187 2.47 14.27 -2.88
CA TYR A 187 3.50 14.07 -3.89
C TYR A 187 4.33 12.81 -3.66
N ARG A 188 4.77 12.57 -2.43
CA ARG A 188 5.54 11.37 -2.06
C ARG A 188 4.73 10.09 -2.32
N LEU A 189 3.46 10.08 -1.92
CA LEU A 189 2.55 8.93 -2.16
C LEU A 189 2.34 8.70 -3.65
N GLU A 190 2.03 9.74 -4.44
CA GLU A 190 1.88 9.66 -5.89
C GLU A 190 3.10 8.97 -6.54
N LYS A 191 4.31 9.38 -6.16
CA LYS A 191 5.55 8.80 -6.71
C LYS A 191 5.75 7.33 -6.31
N GLN A 192 5.41 6.95 -5.10
CA GLN A 192 5.54 5.55 -4.68
C GLN A 192 4.43 4.65 -5.24
N ILE A 193 3.22 5.18 -5.45
CA ILE A 193 2.14 4.47 -6.14
C ILE A 193 2.50 4.23 -7.61
N GLU A 194 3.13 5.21 -8.30
CA GLU A 194 3.66 5.03 -9.65
C GLU A 194 4.67 3.87 -9.69
N LEU A 195 5.61 3.81 -8.76
CA LEU A 195 6.61 2.74 -8.66
C LEU A 195 5.96 1.38 -8.35
N LEU A 196 5.00 1.35 -7.42
CA LEU A 196 4.25 0.14 -7.08
C LEU A 196 3.58 -0.46 -8.34
N LYS A 197 2.93 0.39 -9.13
CA LYS A 197 2.24 -0.01 -10.37
C LYS A 197 3.19 -0.51 -11.47
N GLN A 198 4.48 -0.20 -11.40
CA GLN A 198 5.49 -0.66 -12.35
C GLN A 198 6.08 -2.03 -12.00
N VAL A 199 5.86 -2.55 -10.80
CA VAL A 199 6.35 -3.87 -10.41
C VAL A 199 5.61 -4.94 -11.23
N PRO A 200 6.31 -5.80 -11.99
CA PRO A 200 5.65 -6.83 -12.79
C PRO A 200 4.93 -7.84 -11.90
N VAL A 201 3.72 -8.21 -12.29
CA VAL A 201 3.02 -9.34 -11.70
C VAL A 201 3.40 -10.58 -12.48
N SER A 202 4.19 -11.46 -11.89
CA SER A 202 4.74 -12.63 -12.57
C SER A 202 4.51 -13.92 -11.79
N GLY A 203 4.62 -15.04 -12.51
CA GLY A 203 4.47 -16.36 -11.94
C GLY A 203 5.32 -17.41 -12.60
N LYS A 204 5.56 -18.49 -11.86
CA LYS A 204 6.26 -19.68 -12.36
C LYS A 204 5.28 -20.65 -12.99
N PHE A 205 5.64 -21.14 -14.16
CA PHE A 205 4.93 -22.23 -14.86
C PHE A 205 5.91 -23.02 -15.72
N GLY A 206 6.08 -24.32 -15.42
CA GLY A 206 7.06 -25.16 -16.13
C GLY A 206 7.28 -26.55 -15.55
N GLY A 207 6.36 -27.05 -14.70
CA GLY A 207 6.44 -28.38 -14.11
C GLY A 207 7.40 -28.47 -12.91
N ALA A 208 7.73 -29.67 -12.50
CA ALA A 208 8.39 -30.01 -11.25
C ALA A 208 9.74 -29.32 -11.00
N THR A 209 10.45 -28.92 -12.04
CA THR A 209 11.77 -28.24 -11.95
C THR A 209 11.86 -27.00 -12.86
N GLY A 210 10.73 -26.53 -13.39
CA GLY A 210 10.69 -25.41 -14.33
C GLY A 210 11.12 -25.74 -15.77
N ASN A 211 11.40 -27.00 -16.07
CA ASN A 211 12.00 -27.45 -17.34
C ASN A 211 11.01 -28.14 -18.29
N PHE A 212 9.72 -28.21 -17.98
CA PHE A 212 8.68 -28.90 -18.77
C PHE A 212 8.98 -30.37 -19.03
N ASN A 213 9.65 -31.08 -18.13
CA ASN A 213 10.09 -32.46 -18.32
C ASN A 213 8.94 -33.38 -18.73
N ALA A 214 7.83 -33.39 -18.00
CA ALA A 214 6.66 -34.20 -18.27
C ALA A 214 5.97 -33.82 -19.59
N HIS A 215 5.84 -32.53 -19.84
CA HIS A 215 5.25 -32.03 -21.09
C HIS A 215 6.07 -32.46 -22.31
N ARG A 216 7.39 -32.30 -22.25
CA ARG A 216 8.29 -32.68 -23.36
C ARG A 216 8.35 -34.17 -23.64
N VAL A 217 8.26 -34.99 -22.61
CA VAL A 217 8.19 -36.46 -22.79
C VAL A 217 6.89 -36.87 -23.47
N ALA A 218 5.77 -36.24 -23.09
CA ALA A 218 4.45 -36.56 -23.66
C ALA A 218 4.27 -36.02 -25.08
N PHE A 219 4.72 -34.79 -25.33
CA PHE A 219 4.58 -34.10 -26.63
C PHE A 219 5.88 -33.37 -26.99
N PRO A 220 6.90 -34.07 -27.48
CA PRO A 220 8.25 -33.52 -27.72
C PRO A 220 8.30 -32.44 -28.80
N ASP A 221 7.37 -32.45 -29.76
CA ASP A 221 7.31 -31.53 -30.89
C ASP A 221 6.59 -30.21 -30.59
N ARG A 222 6.22 -29.97 -29.33
CA ARG A 222 5.53 -28.74 -28.92
C ARG A 222 6.49 -27.76 -28.24
N ASP A 223 6.33 -26.48 -28.58
CA ASP A 223 7.04 -25.40 -27.87
C ASP A 223 6.30 -25.03 -26.58
N TRP A 224 6.62 -25.77 -25.52
CA TRP A 224 6.01 -25.56 -24.20
C TRP A 224 6.39 -24.24 -23.56
N ARG A 225 7.52 -23.63 -23.92
CA ARG A 225 7.90 -22.30 -23.42
C ARG A 225 7.00 -21.21 -24.02
N ALA A 226 6.84 -21.22 -25.34
CA ALA A 226 5.93 -20.32 -26.02
C ALA A 226 4.48 -20.50 -25.55
N PHE A 227 4.03 -21.77 -25.40
CA PHE A 227 2.71 -22.08 -24.85
C PHE A 227 2.53 -21.46 -23.46
N ALA A 228 3.44 -21.72 -22.53
CA ALA A 228 3.34 -21.23 -21.15
C ALA A 228 3.35 -19.69 -21.08
N LYS A 229 4.21 -19.04 -21.87
CA LYS A 229 4.23 -17.57 -21.98
C LYS A 229 2.88 -17.04 -22.44
N LYS A 230 2.32 -17.62 -23.49
CA LYS A 230 1.00 -17.26 -24.01
C LYS A 230 -0.11 -17.50 -22.97
N PHE A 231 -0.08 -18.67 -22.32
CA PHE A 231 -1.06 -19.04 -21.31
C PHE A 231 -1.09 -18.07 -20.13
N LEU A 232 0.09 -17.74 -19.56
CA LEU A 232 0.15 -16.80 -18.42
C LEU A 232 -0.28 -15.39 -18.84
N ASN A 233 0.20 -14.90 -19.99
CA ASN A 233 -0.09 -13.54 -20.44
C ASN A 233 -1.55 -13.36 -20.86
N GLU A 234 -2.07 -14.26 -21.71
CA GLU A 234 -3.38 -14.08 -22.33
C GLU A 234 -4.54 -14.64 -21.48
N SER A 235 -4.32 -15.77 -20.77
CA SER A 235 -5.37 -16.41 -19.99
C SER A 235 -5.39 -15.97 -18.53
N LEU A 236 -4.21 -15.74 -17.92
CA LEU A 236 -4.10 -15.36 -16.52
C LEU A 236 -3.78 -13.88 -16.29
N GLY A 237 -3.31 -13.17 -17.32
CA GLY A 237 -2.96 -11.75 -17.23
C GLY A 237 -1.76 -11.47 -16.33
N ILE A 238 -0.79 -12.39 -16.27
CA ILE A 238 0.46 -12.26 -15.53
C ILE A 238 1.66 -12.61 -16.42
N GLU A 239 2.84 -12.10 -16.10
CA GLU A 239 4.05 -12.43 -16.82
C GLU A 239 4.58 -13.81 -16.45
N ARG A 240 5.21 -14.52 -17.41
CA ARG A 240 5.89 -15.76 -17.10
C ARG A 240 7.34 -15.49 -16.71
N GLU A 241 7.75 -16.00 -15.55
CA GLU A 241 9.16 -16.07 -15.18
C GLU A 241 9.87 -17.13 -16.04
N GLU A 242 10.84 -16.70 -16.84
CA GLU A 242 11.47 -17.55 -17.86
C GLU A 242 12.36 -18.65 -17.26
N TRP A 243 13.11 -18.31 -16.22
CA TRP A 243 14.06 -19.19 -15.55
C TRP A 243 13.73 -19.34 -14.08
N THR A 244 13.25 -20.50 -13.69
CA THR A 244 12.81 -20.81 -12.32
C THR A 244 13.23 -22.22 -11.91
N THR A 245 13.15 -22.51 -10.63
CA THR A 245 13.19 -23.87 -10.09
C THR A 245 11.77 -24.47 -10.06
N GLN A 246 11.47 -25.31 -9.10
CA GLN A 246 10.08 -25.78 -8.86
C GLN A 246 9.14 -24.62 -8.50
N ILE A 247 9.65 -23.54 -7.92
CA ILE A 247 8.91 -22.36 -7.46
C ILE A 247 9.30 -21.11 -8.22
N SER A 248 8.49 -20.05 -8.06
CA SER A 248 8.83 -18.68 -8.45
C SER A 248 10.13 -18.23 -7.78
N ASN A 249 10.87 -17.35 -8.44
CA ASN A 249 12.00 -16.64 -7.82
C ASN A 249 11.54 -15.69 -6.69
N TYR A 250 10.26 -15.27 -6.70
CA TYR A 250 9.64 -14.33 -5.78
C TYR A 250 10.25 -12.92 -5.77
N ASP A 251 11.21 -12.61 -6.65
CA ASP A 251 11.88 -11.30 -6.67
C ASP A 251 10.89 -10.16 -6.94
N ASN A 252 9.98 -10.33 -7.91
CA ASN A 252 8.95 -9.33 -8.19
C ASN A 252 7.96 -9.17 -7.05
N LEU A 253 7.60 -10.28 -6.39
CA LEU A 253 6.71 -10.23 -5.22
C LEU A 253 7.40 -9.55 -4.03
N ALA A 254 8.68 -9.80 -3.81
CA ALA A 254 9.49 -9.11 -2.80
C ALA A 254 9.56 -7.60 -3.09
N ALA A 255 9.84 -7.20 -4.34
CA ALA A 255 9.83 -5.80 -4.76
C ALA A 255 8.46 -5.13 -4.53
N LEU A 256 7.37 -5.85 -4.74
CA LEU A 256 6.02 -5.36 -4.47
C LEU A 256 5.80 -5.10 -2.97
N PHE A 257 6.23 -6.02 -2.11
CA PHE A 257 6.14 -5.85 -0.66
C PHE A 257 7.02 -4.70 -0.15
N ASP A 258 8.22 -4.52 -0.71
CA ASP A 258 9.09 -3.38 -0.41
C ASP A 258 8.45 -2.05 -0.82
N ALA A 259 7.79 -2.00 -1.98
CA ALA A 259 7.06 -0.81 -2.44
C ALA A 259 5.87 -0.48 -1.51
N MET A 260 5.13 -1.49 -1.05
CA MET A 260 4.05 -1.31 -0.07
C MET A 260 4.60 -0.78 1.27
N ALA A 261 5.70 -1.35 1.78
CA ALA A 261 6.33 -0.90 3.02
C ALA A 261 6.84 0.55 2.90
N ARG A 262 7.26 0.98 1.71
CA ARG A 262 7.65 2.36 1.44
C ARG A 262 6.45 3.31 1.51
N ILE A 263 5.31 2.95 0.94
CA ILE A 263 4.06 3.71 1.07
C ILE A 263 3.65 3.82 2.53
N ASN A 264 3.67 2.72 3.27
CA ASN A 264 3.35 2.72 4.70
C ASN A 264 4.26 3.65 5.51
N THR A 265 5.55 3.72 5.17
CA THR A 265 6.51 4.61 5.83
C THR A 265 6.14 6.08 5.65
N ILE A 266 5.64 6.47 4.47
CA ILE A 266 5.16 7.83 4.20
C ILE A 266 3.88 8.11 5.00
N MET A 267 2.99 7.14 5.09
CA MET A 267 1.76 7.26 5.87
C MET A 267 2.04 7.41 7.38
N ILE A 268 3.01 6.66 7.91
CA ILE A 268 3.45 6.80 9.31
C ILE A 268 3.98 8.22 9.57
N ASP A 269 4.77 8.76 8.64
CA ASP A 269 5.31 10.12 8.71
C ASP A 269 4.18 11.16 8.73
N LEU A 270 3.19 11.01 7.84
CA LEU A 270 1.97 11.83 7.83
C LEU A 270 1.20 11.74 9.16
N ASP A 271 0.95 10.53 9.67
CA ASP A 271 0.20 10.32 10.91
C ASP A 271 0.88 11.02 12.10
N ARG A 272 2.20 10.98 12.17
CA ARG A 272 3.01 11.64 13.20
C ARG A 272 2.94 13.16 13.09
N ASP A 273 3.03 13.73 11.90
CA ASP A 273 2.91 15.17 11.70
C ASP A 273 1.50 15.67 12.03
N MET A 274 0.44 14.94 11.62
CA MET A 274 -0.93 15.29 11.98
C MET A 274 -1.14 15.24 13.50
N TRP A 275 -0.62 14.20 14.16
CA TRP A 275 -0.63 14.09 15.61
C TRP A 275 0.07 15.29 16.26
N GLN A 276 1.25 15.69 15.74
CA GLN A 276 2.03 16.82 16.24
C GLN A 276 1.27 18.14 16.03
N TYR A 277 0.66 18.36 14.87
CA TYR A 277 -0.11 19.58 14.60
C TYR A 277 -1.35 19.68 15.48
N ILE A 278 -1.99 18.57 15.84
CA ILE A 278 -3.07 18.55 16.83
C ILE A 278 -2.53 18.92 18.21
N SER A 279 -1.37 18.39 18.62
CA SER A 279 -0.76 18.71 19.91
C SER A 279 -0.32 20.18 20.03
N MET A 280 -0.02 20.82 18.90
CA MET A 280 0.29 22.25 18.79
C MET A 280 -0.95 23.14 18.65
N GLU A 281 -2.15 22.56 18.73
CA GLU A 281 -3.42 23.24 18.52
C GLU A 281 -3.64 23.83 17.11
N TYR A 282 -2.81 23.48 16.12
CA TYR A 282 -3.01 23.90 14.73
C TYR A 282 -4.27 23.31 14.13
N PHE A 283 -4.64 22.11 14.59
CA PHE A 283 -5.94 21.49 14.33
C PHE A 283 -6.66 21.15 15.62
N LYS A 284 -7.97 21.33 15.60
CA LYS A 284 -8.91 20.70 16.52
C LYS A 284 -9.58 19.52 15.82
N GLN A 285 -10.24 18.67 16.58
CA GLN A 285 -10.96 17.52 16.05
C GLN A 285 -12.47 17.68 16.26
N LYS A 286 -13.26 17.40 15.23
CA LYS A 286 -14.72 17.33 15.33
C LYS A 286 -15.10 16.28 16.35
N ILE A 287 -16.02 16.63 17.26
CA ILE A 287 -16.60 15.73 18.27
C ILE A 287 -17.93 15.23 17.72
N LYS A 288 -18.12 13.92 17.70
CA LYS A 288 -19.41 13.33 17.38
C LYS A 288 -20.25 13.25 18.65
N ALA A 289 -21.51 13.65 18.58
CA ALA A 289 -22.43 13.57 19.72
C ALA A 289 -22.48 12.13 20.29
N GLY A 290 -22.23 11.98 21.57
CA GLY A 290 -22.18 10.70 22.26
C GLY A 290 -20.81 10.00 22.30
N GLU A 291 -19.77 10.54 21.61
CA GLU A 291 -18.40 10.03 21.76
C GLU A 291 -17.78 10.49 23.09
N VAL A 292 -17.14 9.56 23.79
CA VAL A 292 -16.35 9.84 25.00
C VAL A 292 -14.88 9.91 24.59
N GLY A 293 -14.30 11.12 24.60
CA GLY A 293 -12.91 11.33 24.17
C GLY A 293 -11.86 10.83 25.16
N SER A 294 -12.21 10.77 26.45
CA SER A 294 -11.34 10.29 27.53
C SER A 294 -12.19 9.77 28.68
N SER A 295 -11.78 8.69 29.34
CA SER A 295 -12.44 8.15 30.52
C SER A 295 -12.32 9.03 31.74
N ALA A 296 -11.29 9.89 31.81
CA ALA A 296 -10.98 10.73 32.95
C ALA A 296 -11.24 12.24 32.76
N MET A 297 -11.14 12.72 31.50
CA MET A 297 -11.25 14.14 31.11
C MET A 297 -12.28 14.30 29.99
N PRO A 298 -13.54 14.69 30.26
CA PRO A 298 -14.62 14.70 29.27
C PRO A 298 -14.38 15.59 28.04
N LEU A 299 -13.56 16.62 28.17
CA LEU A 299 -13.25 17.58 27.06
C LEU A 299 -11.99 17.23 26.28
N LYS A 300 -11.28 16.17 26.64
CA LYS A 300 -10.04 15.74 25.97
C LYS A 300 -10.37 14.88 24.76
N VAL A 301 -10.06 15.37 23.56
CA VAL A 301 -10.23 14.65 22.29
C VAL A 301 -8.86 14.17 21.82
N ASN A 302 -8.60 12.88 21.95
CA ASN A 302 -7.31 12.28 21.56
C ASN A 302 -7.26 12.01 20.06
N PRO A 303 -6.10 12.18 19.40
CA PRO A 303 -5.90 11.89 17.97
C PRO A 303 -5.73 10.38 17.70
N ILE A 304 -6.60 9.55 18.26
CA ILE A 304 -6.49 8.08 18.26
C ILE A 304 -6.55 7.45 16.87
N ASP A 305 -7.14 8.13 15.89
CA ASP A 305 -7.25 7.63 14.54
C ASP A 305 -5.86 7.57 13.89
N PHE A 306 -4.99 8.56 14.10
CA PHE A 306 -3.61 8.58 13.62
C PHE A 306 -2.73 7.58 14.38
N GLU A 307 -2.89 7.46 15.71
CA GLU A 307 -2.17 6.47 16.53
C GLU A 307 -2.53 5.03 16.12
N ASN A 308 -3.81 4.76 15.85
CA ASN A 308 -4.26 3.45 15.36
C ASN A 308 -3.69 3.12 13.98
N SER A 309 -3.60 4.11 13.09
CA SER A 309 -2.97 3.96 11.79
C SER A 309 -1.48 3.62 11.93
N GLU A 310 -0.72 4.43 12.66
CA GLU A 310 0.71 4.21 12.89
C GLU A 310 1.00 2.80 13.43
N GLY A 311 0.23 2.36 14.42
CA GLY A 311 0.38 1.02 15.02
C GLY A 311 0.13 -0.11 14.02
N ASN A 312 -0.93 -0.01 13.20
CA ASN A 312 -1.24 -1.00 12.17
C ASN A 312 -0.19 -1.02 11.04
N LEU A 313 0.29 0.14 10.59
CA LEU A 313 1.34 0.24 9.56
C LEU A 313 2.67 -0.35 10.04
N GLY A 314 3.00 -0.17 11.30
CA GLY A 314 4.18 -0.78 11.92
C GLY A 314 4.12 -2.32 11.87
N LEU A 315 2.98 -2.91 12.22
CA LEU A 315 2.74 -4.36 12.10
C LEU A 315 2.80 -4.83 10.65
N ALA A 316 2.14 -4.10 9.73
CA ALA A 316 2.20 -4.41 8.31
C ALA A 316 3.64 -4.44 7.79
N ASN A 317 4.45 -3.43 8.10
CA ASN A 317 5.83 -3.34 7.67
C ASN A 317 6.69 -4.49 8.22
N ALA A 318 6.50 -4.92 9.46
CA ALA A 318 7.22 -6.05 10.02
C ALA A 318 6.99 -7.34 9.21
N ILE A 319 5.73 -7.59 8.80
CA ILE A 319 5.39 -8.77 8.01
C ILE A 319 5.85 -8.62 6.56
N LEU A 320 5.63 -7.47 5.91
CA LEU A 320 6.07 -7.22 4.54
C LEU A 320 7.59 -7.37 4.39
N ASN A 321 8.37 -6.81 5.31
CA ASN A 321 9.83 -6.95 5.31
C ASN A 321 10.27 -8.40 5.50
N HIS A 322 9.57 -9.16 6.36
CA HIS A 322 9.84 -10.59 6.51
C HIS A 322 9.55 -11.35 5.22
N LEU A 323 8.40 -11.11 4.58
CA LEU A 323 8.02 -11.75 3.32
C LEU A 323 9.00 -11.42 2.20
N ALA A 324 9.37 -10.14 2.04
CA ALA A 324 10.32 -9.70 1.02
C ALA A 324 11.71 -10.33 1.20
N GLY A 325 12.19 -10.45 2.43
CA GLY A 325 13.48 -11.08 2.72
C GLY A 325 13.46 -12.61 2.70
N LYS A 326 12.31 -13.24 3.00
CA LYS A 326 12.21 -14.71 3.14
C LYS A 326 11.91 -15.42 1.82
N LEU A 327 10.97 -14.90 1.02
CA LEU A 327 10.45 -15.61 -0.15
C LEU A 327 11.50 -15.90 -1.22
N PRO A 328 12.43 -14.98 -1.58
CA PRO A 328 13.48 -15.26 -2.56
C PRO A 328 14.52 -16.29 -2.11
N VAL A 329 14.49 -16.70 -0.83
CA VAL A 329 15.46 -17.65 -0.27
C VAL A 329 14.81 -19.00 -0.02
N SER A 330 15.23 -20.01 -0.77
CA SER A 330 14.78 -21.40 -0.63
C SER A 330 15.96 -22.37 -0.74
N ARG A 331 15.72 -23.65 -0.48
CA ARG A 331 16.73 -24.71 -0.57
C ARG A 331 16.62 -25.47 -1.87
N LEU A 332 17.69 -25.50 -2.65
CA LEU A 332 17.76 -26.23 -3.92
C LEU A 332 16.55 -25.90 -4.83
N GLN A 333 15.76 -26.90 -5.21
CA GLN A 333 14.58 -26.70 -6.03
C GLN A 333 13.41 -26.07 -5.25
N ARG A 334 13.27 -26.41 -3.98
CA ARG A 334 12.24 -25.90 -3.07
C ARG A 334 12.37 -26.48 -1.67
N ASP A 335 12.00 -25.68 -0.66
CA ASP A 335 11.49 -26.16 0.63
C ASP A 335 10.04 -25.67 0.85
N LEU A 336 9.38 -26.14 1.94
CA LEU A 336 7.97 -25.85 2.19
C LEU A 336 7.73 -24.45 2.82
N THR A 337 8.76 -23.74 3.23
CA THR A 337 8.61 -22.50 4.01
C THR A 337 7.91 -21.37 3.23
N ASP A 338 8.02 -21.37 1.90
CA ASP A 338 7.29 -20.45 1.04
C ASP A 338 5.76 -20.57 1.23
N SER A 339 5.24 -21.78 1.21
CA SER A 339 3.80 -22.03 1.40
C SER A 339 3.30 -21.58 2.77
N THR A 340 4.13 -21.74 3.82
CA THR A 340 3.79 -21.32 5.18
C THR A 340 3.64 -19.80 5.27
N VAL A 341 4.59 -19.05 4.72
CA VAL A 341 4.57 -17.58 4.85
C VAL A 341 3.58 -16.93 3.89
N LEU A 342 3.39 -17.46 2.68
CA LEU A 342 2.45 -16.94 1.69
C LEU A 342 0.99 -16.95 2.17
N ARG A 343 0.60 -17.86 3.06
CA ARG A 343 -0.74 -17.87 3.68
C ARG A 343 -1.01 -16.63 4.53
N ASN A 344 0.02 -15.87 4.89
CA ASN A 344 -0.07 -14.66 5.71
C ASN A 344 -0.04 -13.35 4.88
N VAL A 345 -0.03 -13.40 3.55
CA VAL A 345 0.04 -12.18 2.70
C VAL A 345 -1.17 -11.27 2.93
N GLY A 346 -2.34 -11.81 3.22
CA GLY A 346 -3.53 -11.02 3.55
C GLY A 346 -3.43 -10.23 4.85
N VAL A 347 -2.58 -10.67 5.80
CA VAL A 347 -2.45 -10.04 7.11
C VAL A 347 -1.88 -8.62 7.01
N PRO A 348 -0.72 -8.36 6.37
CA PRO A 348 -0.22 -7.00 6.23
C PRO A 348 -1.15 -6.11 5.40
N LEU A 349 -1.80 -6.63 4.34
CA LEU A 349 -2.77 -5.84 3.57
C LEU A 349 -3.97 -5.44 4.43
N ALA A 350 -4.47 -6.32 5.27
CA ALA A 350 -5.54 -5.99 6.21
C ALA A 350 -5.13 -4.87 7.18
N HIS A 351 -3.94 -4.95 7.77
CA HIS A 351 -3.41 -3.89 8.62
C HIS A 351 -3.26 -2.56 7.86
N MET A 352 -2.79 -2.58 6.61
CA MET A 352 -2.69 -1.40 5.75
C MET A 352 -4.06 -0.77 5.49
N MET A 353 -5.08 -1.55 5.17
CA MET A 353 -6.44 -1.05 4.96
C MET A 353 -7.06 -0.48 6.24
N ILE A 354 -6.85 -1.14 7.39
CA ILE A 354 -7.29 -0.61 8.69
C ILE A 354 -6.66 0.76 8.95
N ALA A 355 -5.37 0.89 8.66
CA ALA A 355 -4.63 2.13 8.83
C ALA A 355 -5.15 3.24 7.91
N LEU A 356 -5.29 2.98 6.61
CA LEU A 356 -5.81 3.96 5.65
C LEU A 356 -7.20 4.46 6.03
N HIS A 357 -8.11 3.57 6.41
CA HIS A 357 -9.43 3.97 6.92
C HIS A 357 -9.33 4.81 8.21
N SER A 358 -8.35 4.52 9.05
CA SER A 358 -8.16 5.30 10.28
C SER A 358 -7.59 6.69 10.00
N THR A 359 -6.58 6.82 9.14
CA THR A 359 -6.04 8.14 8.74
C THR A 359 -7.08 8.97 8.02
N LEU A 360 -7.82 8.40 7.04
CA LEU A 360 -8.94 9.10 6.36
C LEU A 360 -9.95 9.62 7.37
N LYS A 361 -10.37 8.78 8.32
CA LYS A 361 -11.29 9.19 9.38
C LYS A 361 -10.72 10.31 10.25
N GLY A 362 -9.43 10.25 10.59
CA GLY A 362 -8.72 11.29 11.34
C GLY A 362 -8.69 12.62 10.56
N LEU A 363 -8.32 12.57 9.28
CA LEU A 363 -8.26 13.74 8.40
C LEU A 363 -9.64 14.42 8.27
N HIS A 364 -10.71 13.67 8.06
CA HIS A 364 -12.08 14.22 7.99
C HIS A 364 -12.58 14.86 9.31
N LYS A 365 -11.94 14.56 10.43
CA LYS A 365 -12.25 15.20 11.72
C LYS A 365 -11.50 16.51 11.95
N LEU A 366 -10.49 16.83 11.15
CA LEU A 366 -9.69 18.03 11.35
C LEU A 366 -10.52 19.30 11.19
N LEU A 367 -10.30 20.23 12.10
CA LEU A 367 -10.80 21.60 12.06
C LEU A 367 -9.59 22.52 12.20
N LEU A 368 -9.29 23.27 11.13
CA LEU A 368 -8.18 24.21 11.12
C LEU A 368 -8.37 25.30 12.20
N ASN A 369 -7.29 25.61 12.91
CA ASN A 369 -7.24 26.65 13.92
C ASN A 369 -6.21 27.72 13.50
N GLU A 370 -6.60 28.55 12.54
CA GLU A 370 -5.76 29.62 11.99
C GLU A 370 -5.24 30.58 13.08
N ALA A 371 -6.05 30.82 14.12
CA ALA A 371 -5.65 31.69 15.23
C ALA A 371 -4.42 31.16 16.00
N ALA A 372 -4.29 29.82 16.15
CA ALA A 372 -3.11 29.23 16.78
C ALA A 372 -1.88 29.32 15.87
N ILE A 373 -2.05 29.08 14.58
CA ILE A 373 -0.98 29.17 13.58
C ILE A 373 -0.46 30.61 13.49
N SER A 374 -1.37 31.60 13.40
CA SER A 374 -1.02 33.02 13.35
C SER A 374 -0.28 33.47 14.62
N ARG A 375 -0.78 33.06 15.79
CA ARG A 375 -0.14 33.36 17.08
C ARG A 375 1.31 32.89 17.17
N ASP A 376 1.62 31.72 16.61
CA ASP A 376 2.99 31.21 16.59
C ASP A 376 3.89 32.05 15.69
N LEU A 377 3.40 32.51 14.54
CA LEU A 377 4.12 33.42 13.65
C LEU A 377 4.32 34.78 14.33
N ASP A 378 3.31 35.38 14.95
CA ASP A 378 3.36 36.66 15.63
C ASP A 378 4.38 36.69 16.79
N ASN A 379 4.60 35.53 17.42
CA ASN A 379 5.56 35.39 18.50
C ASN A 379 7.00 35.10 18.03
N MET A 380 7.25 34.90 16.73
CA MET A 380 8.56 34.45 16.22
C MET A 380 9.16 35.36 15.14
N TRP A 381 9.20 36.66 15.42
CA TRP A 381 9.77 37.66 14.50
C TRP A 381 11.25 37.45 14.16
N ASN A 382 11.99 36.73 14.98
CA ASN A 382 13.39 36.37 14.70
C ASN A 382 13.56 35.52 13.42
N VAL A 383 12.54 34.88 12.89
CA VAL A 383 12.60 34.05 11.66
C VAL A 383 12.81 34.89 10.40
N VAL A 384 12.47 36.21 10.41
CA VAL A 384 12.71 37.09 9.28
C VAL A 384 14.18 37.48 9.15
N ALA A 385 15.03 37.16 10.13
CA ALA A 385 16.47 37.48 10.10
C ALA A 385 17.17 36.86 8.86
N GLU A 386 16.75 35.71 8.40
CA GLU A 386 17.28 35.10 7.17
C GLU A 386 16.97 35.94 5.93
N ALA A 387 15.74 36.43 5.81
CA ALA A 387 15.33 37.31 4.70
C ALA A 387 16.14 38.60 4.70
N ILE A 388 16.25 39.24 5.87
CA ILE A 388 17.04 40.47 6.05
C ILE A 388 18.51 40.24 5.64
N GLN A 389 19.13 39.16 6.14
CA GLN A 389 20.49 38.80 5.79
C GLN A 389 20.67 38.60 4.28
N THR A 390 19.71 37.96 3.62
CA THR A 390 19.75 37.65 2.19
C THR A 390 19.69 38.94 1.35
N ILE A 391 18.81 39.87 1.72
CA ILE A 391 18.73 41.21 1.08
C ILE A 391 20.00 42.00 1.33
N LEU A 392 20.54 42.06 2.55
CA LEU A 392 21.78 42.72 2.85
C LEU A 392 22.97 42.17 2.03
N ARG A 393 23.02 40.88 1.78
CA ARG A 393 23.99 40.25 0.86
C ARG A 393 23.80 40.73 -0.57
N ARG A 394 22.58 40.85 -1.05
CA ARG A 394 22.24 41.39 -2.37
C ARG A 394 22.79 42.84 -2.52
N GLU A 395 22.67 43.64 -1.47
CA GLU A 395 23.13 45.01 -1.44
C GLU A 395 24.66 45.16 -1.18
N GLY A 396 25.40 44.05 -1.08
CA GLY A 396 26.86 44.10 -0.81
C GLY A 396 27.22 44.58 0.59
N TYR A 397 26.30 44.46 1.57
CA TYR A 397 26.52 44.94 2.94
C TYR A 397 27.66 44.18 3.62
N GLU A 398 28.54 44.90 4.34
CA GLU A 398 29.67 44.30 5.04
C GLU A 398 29.20 43.48 6.25
N LYS A 399 29.57 42.18 6.31
CA LYS A 399 29.31 41.26 7.44
C LYS A 399 27.82 41.18 7.86
N PRO A 400 26.90 40.87 6.94
CA PRO A 400 25.45 40.87 7.24
C PRO A 400 25.08 39.89 8.33
N TYR A 401 25.71 38.71 8.40
CA TYR A 401 25.44 37.69 9.43
C TYR A 401 25.82 38.19 10.84
N GLU A 402 27.00 38.78 11.00
CA GLU A 402 27.50 39.31 12.29
C GLU A 402 26.63 40.46 12.77
N THR A 403 26.17 41.30 11.85
CA THR A 403 25.27 42.41 12.14
C THR A 403 23.93 41.94 12.72
N LEU A 404 23.33 40.91 12.12
CA LEU A 404 22.08 40.32 12.60
C LEU A 404 22.26 39.49 13.87
N LYS A 405 23.41 38.84 14.04
CA LYS A 405 23.71 38.07 15.25
C LYS A 405 23.66 38.92 16.51
N ALA A 406 24.02 40.19 16.42
CA ALA A 406 23.95 41.14 17.54
C ALA A 406 22.47 41.38 17.97
N LEU A 407 21.53 41.43 17.03
CA LEU A 407 20.09 41.56 17.33
C LEU A 407 19.49 40.32 17.97
N THR A 408 19.80 39.12 17.47
CA THR A 408 19.12 37.87 17.85
C THR A 408 19.69 37.21 19.11
N ARG A 409 20.86 37.65 19.60
CA ARG A 409 21.49 37.12 20.82
C ARG A 409 21.26 37.98 22.08
N THR A 410 20.46 39.00 22.00
CA THR A 410 19.98 39.70 23.18
C THR A 410 18.85 38.87 23.81
N ASN A 411 18.86 38.69 25.14
CA ASN A 411 17.77 38.02 25.86
C ASN A 411 16.45 38.83 25.86
N SER A 412 16.33 39.83 25.00
CA SER A 412 15.13 40.63 24.80
C SER A 412 14.20 39.99 23.76
N LYS A 413 12.92 40.19 23.92
CA LYS A 413 11.90 39.73 22.94
C LYS A 413 12.17 40.43 21.59
N VAL A 414 12.30 39.65 20.54
CA VAL A 414 12.37 40.15 19.15
C VAL A 414 10.94 40.23 18.62
N ASP A 415 10.49 41.45 18.29
CA ASP A 415 9.16 41.73 17.73
C ASP A 415 9.26 42.68 16.54
N ALA A 416 8.12 43.05 15.95
CA ALA A 416 8.07 43.95 14.80
C ALA A 416 8.78 45.26 15.04
N GLU A 417 8.61 45.87 16.21
CA GLU A 417 9.18 47.16 16.56
C GLU A 417 10.71 47.11 16.70
N SER A 418 11.22 46.05 17.34
CA SER A 418 12.66 45.84 17.50
C SER A 418 13.34 45.55 16.15
N ILE A 419 12.69 44.83 15.24
CA ILE A 419 13.17 44.60 13.86
C ILE A 419 13.16 45.90 13.07
N ALA A 420 12.08 46.69 13.12
CA ALA A 420 12.01 47.98 12.42
C ALA A 420 13.09 48.96 12.92
N SER A 421 13.25 49.07 14.24
CA SER A 421 14.29 49.92 14.85
C SER A 421 15.72 49.49 14.43
N PHE A 422 15.95 48.17 14.37
CA PHE A 422 17.23 47.65 13.87
C PHE A 422 17.46 48.01 12.40
N ILE A 423 16.45 47.88 11.52
CA ILE A 423 16.54 48.21 10.11
C ILE A 423 16.92 49.70 9.92
N ASP A 424 16.38 50.60 10.75
CA ASP A 424 16.69 52.01 10.69
C ASP A 424 18.18 52.32 10.95
N THR A 425 18.89 51.46 11.68
CA THR A 425 20.33 51.59 11.95
C THR A 425 21.21 51.15 10.79
N LEU A 426 20.65 50.42 9.80
CA LEU A 426 21.42 49.84 8.69
C LEU A 426 21.87 50.91 7.69
N LYS A 427 23.10 50.80 7.19
CA LYS A 427 23.67 51.68 6.17
C LYS A 427 23.31 51.23 4.75
N VAL A 428 22.02 51.32 4.45
CA VAL A 428 21.44 50.99 3.13
C VAL A 428 20.50 52.13 2.71
N SER A 429 20.07 52.16 1.45
CA SER A 429 19.15 53.17 0.95
C SER A 429 17.79 53.09 1.65
N ASP A 430 17.04 54.19 1.67
CA ASP A 430 15.71 54.24 2.26
C ASP A 430 14.75 53.24 1.56
N ALA A 431 14.88 53.08 0.23
CA ALA A 431 14.10 52.10 -0.51
C ALA A 431 14.35 50.67 -0.01
N VAL A 432 15.60 50.31 0.28
CA VAL A 432 15.94 49.00 0.84
C VAL A 432 15.44 48.87 2.28
N LYS A 433 15.46 49.93 3.10
CA LYS A 433 14.87 49.90 4.43
C LYS A 433 13.36 49.62 4.39
N GLU A 434 12.64 50.27 3.48
CA GLU A 434 11.20 50.04 3.32
C GLU A 434 10.92 48.59 2.84
N GLU A 435 11.72 48.05 1.89
CA GLU A 435 11.64 46.66 1.48
C GLU A 435 11.83 45.72 2.67
N LEU A 436 12.84 45.97 3.51
CA LEU A 436 13.12 45.14 4.69
C LEU A 436 12.00 45.22 5.74
N LYS A 437 11.44 46.40 5.99
CA LYS A 437 10.33 46.59 6.95
C LYS A 437 9.03 45.94 6.49
N ALA A 438 8.87 45.76 5.19
CA ALA A 438 7.69 45.07 4.63
C ALA A 438 7.70 43.55 4.86
N ILE A 439 8.85 42.98 5.26
CA ILE A 439 8.97 41.54 5.51
C ILE A 439 8.40 41.19 6.90
N THR A 440 7.52 40.23 6.94
CA THR A 440 6.90 39.74 8.16
C THR A 440 6.97 38.19 8.21
N PRO A 441 6.82 37.58 9.38
CA PRO A 441 6.69 36.12 9.46
C PRO A 441 5.54 35.54 8.60
N HIS A 442 4.51 36.36 8.32
CA HIS A 442 3.34 35.90 7.54
C HIS A 442 3.56 35.97 6.01
N ASN A 443 4.44 36.80 5.52
CA ASN A 443 4.68 36.96 4.07
C ASN A 443 6.01 36.38 3.59
N TYR A 444 6.89 36.00 4.50
CA TYR A 444 8.16 35.36 4.16
C TYR A 444 7.97 33.81 3.99
N THR A 445 7.11 33.42 3.10
CA THR A 445 6.71 32.01 2.90
C THR A 445 7.17 31.38 1.59
N GLY A 446 7.77 32.16 0.69
CA GLY A 446 8.12 31.71 -0.66
C GLY A 446 6.89 31.45 -1.53
N PHE A 447 6.90 30.32 -2.26
CA PHE A 447 5.78 29.89 -3.16
C PHE A 447 4.63 29.27 -2.39
#